data_9ab1e3566b9105e5b848c19da129f616
#
_entry.id   9ab1e3566b9105e5b848c19da129f616
#
_cell.length_a   1.000
_cell.length_b   1.000
_cell.length_c   1.000
_cell.angle_alpha   90.00
_cell.angle_beta   90.00
_cell.angle_gamma   90.00
#
_symmetry.space_group_name_H-M   'P 1'
#
loop_
_entity.id
_entity.type
_entity.pdbx_description
1 polymer ?
#
loop_
_entity_poly.entity_id
_entity_poly.type
_entity_poly.pdbx_seq_one_letter_code
_entity_poly.pdbx_strand_id
1 'polypeptide(L)'
;MIHITMPVVVLMLVGCNSKHTGNSVLLEEFPTLQQTTEYTCGCVAAQMVMQYYHVDNESEHALATKMHTHVDSHTPDAQPGSAVQWTDYGTSVEEVYRYFEGRGDFDIVASSFRPDSSPTLLTDTALVGIQAVGNAAQTFADYGEAARFFRQQLEAGQPIMVCWNFWGGHWTVCIGYDDRGTTDTYDDDILTMADPCDITDGQADGYTQVGLVAFFYDWFCTMTPKPWQLQPYIVVTPK
;
A
#
# COMPACT_ATOMS: atom_id res chain seq x y z
N MET A 1 -32.67 -9.71 63.77
CA MET A 1 -31.76 -9.95 62.59
C MET A 1 -32.63 -9.94 61.34
N ILE A 2 -32.52 -8.89 60.56
CA ILE A 2 -33.29 -8.75 59.31
C ILE A 2 -32.34 -9.14 58.19
N HIS A 3 -32.64 -10.22 57.48
CA HIS A 3 -31.91 -10.62 56.29
C HIS A 3 -32.43 -9.84 55.09
N ILE A 4 -31.61 -8.93 54.57
CA ILE A 4 -31.89 -8.23 53.32
C ILE A 4 -31.21 -9.05 52.21
N THR A 5 -32.01 -9.73 51.41
CA THR A 5 -31.58 -10.38 50.18
C THR A 5 -31.57 -9.35 49.06
N MET A 6 -30.39 -8.99 48.54
CA MET A 6 -30.25 -8.17 47.33
C MET A 6 -30.52 -9.05 46.08
N PRO A 7 -31.34 -8.59 45.15
CA PRO A 7 -31.48 -9.28 43.87
C PRO A 7 -30.21 -9.07 42.99
N VAL A 8 -29.65 -10.18 42.51
CA VAL A 8 -28.59 -10.16 41.50
C VAL A 8 -29.26 -9.85 40.14
N VAL A 9 -29.04 -8.66 39.64
CA VAL A 9 -29.41 -8.30 38.25
C VAL A 9 -28.37 -8.88 37.32
N VAL A 10 -28.67 -9.96 36.62
CA VAL A 10 -27.86 -10.49 35.53
C VAL A 10 -28.13 -9.63 34.30
N LEU A 11 -27.19 -8.71 33.98
CA LEU A 11 -27.21 -7.99 32.73
C LEU A 11 -26.82 -8.96 31.61
N MET A 12 -27.78 -9.45 30.86
CA MET A 12 -27.51 -10.16 29.60
C MET A 12 -27.04 -9.12 28.59
N LEU A 13 -25.74 -9.07 28.35
CA LEU A 13 -25.17 -8.43 27.17
C LEU A 13 -25.63 -9.24 25.96
N VAL A 14 -26.68 -8.76 25.30
CA VAL A 14 -27.02 -9.21 23.95
C VAL A 14 -25.92 -8.68 23.06
N GLY A 15 -24.89 -9.51 22.81
CA GLY A 15 -23.91 -9.27 21.77
C GLY A 15 -24.69 -9.20 20.45
N CYS A 16 -24.77 -8.02 19.85
CA CYS A 16 -25.11 -7.88 18.44
C CYS A 16 -24.02 -8.61 17.64
N ASN A 17 -24.20 -9.90 17.41
CA ASN A 17 -23.54 -10.59 16.33
C ASN A 17 -24.20 -10.09 15.02
N SER A 18 -23.81 -8.94 14.55
CA SER A 18 -24.01 -8.57 13.16
C SER A 18 -23.18 -9.56 12.35
N LYS A 19 -23.84 -10.59 11.79
CA LYS A 19 -23.23 -11.38 10.72
C LYS A 19 -22.96 -10.37 9.60
N HIS A 20 -21.70 -9.98 9.43
CA HIS A 20 -21.25 -9.33 8.22
C HIS A 20 -21.57 -10.28 7.08
N THR A 21 -22.57 -9.95 6.28
CA THR A 21 -22.89 -10.65 5.02
C THR A 21 -22.18 -9.97 3.86
N GLY A 22 -21.14 -9.19 4.15
CA GLY A 22 -20.33 -8.49 3.16
C GLY A 22 -19.38 -9.42 2.43
N ASN A 23 -18.97 -9.02 1.24
CA ASN A 23 -17.90 -9.68 0.51
C ASN A 23 -16.57 -9.10 0.98
N SER A 24 -16.02 -9.66 2.03
CA SER A 24 -14.66 -9.35 2.47
C SER A 24 -13.68 -10.37 1.89
N VAL A 25 -12.53 -9.88 1.45
CA VAL A 25 -11.39 -10.68 1.01
C VAL A 25 -10.20 -10.28 1.87
N LEU A 26 -9.52 -11.25 2.44
CA LEU A 26 -8.27 -11.04 3.18
C LEU A 26 -7.29 -12.15 2.80
N LEU A 27 -6.08 -11.78 2.42
CA LEU A 27 -4.99 -12.73 2.22
C LEU A 27 -4.51 -13.18 3.61
N GLU A 28 -4.94 -14.39 3.99
CA GLU A 28 -4.60 -14.95 5.30
C GLU A 28 -3.10 -15.26 5.40
N GLU A 29 -2.56 -15.19 6.61
CA GLU A 29 -1.15 -15.49 6.91
C GLU A 29 -0.15 -14.63 6.10
N PHE A 30 -0.58 -13.44 5.63
CA PHE A 30 0.33 -12.54 4.95
C PHE A 30 1.41 -12.04 5.93
N PRO A 31 2.71 -12.17 5.58
CA PRO A 31 3.79 -11.80 6.50
C PRO A 31 3.85 -10.29 6.69
N THR A 32 4.09 -9.85 7.93
CA THR A 32 4.42 -8.46 8.23
C THR A 32 5.89 -8.34 8.62
N LEU A 33 6.56 -7.35 8.06
CA LEU A 33 7.95 -7.02 8.34
C LEU A 33 8.06 -5.53 8.63
N GLN A 34 8.93 -5.18 9.58
CA GLN A 34 9.21 -3.78 9.88
C GLN A 34 10.49 -3.32 9.18
N GLN A 35 10.43 -2.15 8.54
CA GLN A 35 11.60 -1.51 7.95
C GLN A 35 12.58 -1.07 9.03
N THR A 36 13.88 -1.12 8.72
CA THR A 36 14.93 -0.71 9.65
C THR A 36 15.43 0.71 9.40
N THR A 37 15.02 1.34 8.31
CA THR A 37 15.38 2.71 7.94
C THR A 37 14.15 3.51 7.53
N GLU A 38 14.28 4.83 7.42
CA GLU A 38 13.16 5.72 7.05
C GLU A 38 12.81 5.70 5.55
N TYR A 39 13.59 5.02 4.70
CA TYR A 39 13.48 5.08 3.25
C TYR A 39 13.32 3.72 2.55
N THR A 40 13.25 2.62 3.28
CA THR A 40 13.22 1.26 2.71
C THR A 40 11.83 0.63 2.68
N CYS A 41 10.77 1.41 2.87
CA CYS A 41 9.39 0.88 2.86
C CYS A 41 9.07 0.10 1.57
N GLY A 42 9.52 0.57 0.40
CA GLY A 42 9.33 -0.14 -0.87
C GLY A 42 10.08 -1.48 -0.93
N CYS A 43 11.27 -1.55 -0.35
CA CYS A 43 12.05 -2.79 -0.26
C CYS A 43 11.36 -3.81 0.66
N VAL A 44 10.89 -3.36 1.82
CA VAL A 44 10.22 -4.25 2.79
C VAL A 44 8.85 -4.68 2.28
N ALA A 45 8.10 -3.80 1.60
CA ALA A 45 6.87 -4.18 0.92
C ALA A 45 7.11 -5.28 -0.13
N ALA A 46 8.15 -5.16 -0.96
CA ALA A 46 8.54 -6.21 -1.90
C ALA A 46 8.97 -7.49 -1.20
N GLN A 47 9.70 -7.38 -0.08
CA GLN A 47 10.12 -8.50 0.74
C GLN A 47 8.92 -9.27 1.30
N MET A 48 7.91 -8.58 1.83
CA MET A 48 6.67 -9.19 2.32
C MET A 48 5.94 -9.96 1.20
N VAL A 49 5.84 -9.38 0.00
CA VAL A 49 5.22 -10.05 -1.16
C VAL A 49 5.98 -11.31 -1.56
N MET A 50 7.32 -11.26 -1.60
CA MET A 50 8.14 -12.45 -1.90
C MET A 50 7.99 -13.54 -0.83
N GLN A 51 7.93 -13.17 0.45
CA GLN A 51 7.68 -14.12 1.54
C GLN A 51 6.31 -14.76 1.45
N TYR A 52 5.27 -13.99 1.14
CA TYR A 52 3.92 -14.50 0.94
C TYR A 52 3.87 -15.60 -0.12
N TYR A 53 4.62 -15.43 -1.20
CA TYR A 53 4.73 -16.45 -2.25
C TYR A 53 5.77 -17.54 -1.97
N HIS A 54 6.38 -17.55 -0.78
CA HIS A 54 7.42 -18.51 -0.41
C HIS A 54 8.64 -18.53 -1.36
N VAL A 55 8.91 -17.40 -1.99
CA VAL A 55 10.08 -17.21 -2.83
C VAL A 55 11.24 -16.71 -1.96
N ASP A 56 12.45 -17.10 -2.33
CA ASP A 56 13.68 -16.77 -1.59
C ASP A 56 13.82 -15.27 -1.36
N ASN A 57 14.21 -14.91 -0.15
CA ASN A 57 14.06 -13.61 0.43
C ASN A 57 15.43 -12.95 0.61
N GLU A 58 15.60 -11.85 -0.07
CA GLU A 58 16.79 -11.01 0.09
C GLU A 58 16.65 -10.13 1.34
N SER A 59 17.78 -9.73 1.91
CA SER A 59 17.75 -8.76 3.01
C SER A 59 17.30 -7.38 2.53
N GLU A 60 16.68 -6.61 3.43
CA GLU A 60 16.26 -5.22 3.18
C GLU A 60 17.37 -4.38 2.52
N HIS A 61 18.61 -4.47 3.04
CA HIS A 61 19.76 -3.75 2.48
C HIS A 61 20.12 -4.22 1.06
N ALA A 62 20.06 -5.53 0.78
CA ALA A 62 20.32 -6.06 -0.55
C ALA A 62 19.24 -5.58 -1.54
N LEU A 63 17.97 -5.56 -1.12
CA LEU A 63 16.87 -5.02 -1.90
C LEU A 63 17.04 -3.53 -2.18
N ALA A 64 17.38 -2.74 -1.15
CA ALA A 64 17.64 -1.31 -1.30
C ALA A 64 18.75 -1.03 -2.33
N THR A 65 19.81 -1.84 -2.31
CA THR A 65 20.89 -1.74 -3.29
C THR A 65 20.43 -2.08 -4.70
N LYS A 66 19.68 -3.18 -4.87
CA LYS A 66 19.22 -3.65 -6.18
C LYS A 66 18.11 -2.77 -6.78
N MET A 67 17.27 -2.20 -5.94
CA MET A 67 16.23 -1.27 -6.33
C MET A 67 16.73 0.17 -6.46
N HIS A 68 18.03 0.42 -6.27
CA HIS A 68 18.61 1.77 -6.32
C HIS A 68 17.86 2.76 -5.41
N THR A 69 17.42 2.29 -4.24
CA THR A 69 16.67 3.09 -3.28
C THR A 69 17.44 4.35 -2.90
N HIS A 70 16.80 5.49 -3.07
CA HIS A 70 17.42 6.78 -2.81
C HIS A 70 17.41 7.11 -1.32
N VAL A 71 18.53 7.58 -0.82
CA VAL A 71 18.73 7.95 0.58
C VAL A 71 18.88 9.46 0.71
N ASP A 72 18.44 10.00 1.83
CA ASP A 72 18.63 11.40 2.18
C ASP A 72 20.15 11.72 2.24
N SER A 73 20.50 12.96 1.84
CA SER A 73 21.85 13.51 1.96
C SER A 73 22.39 13.55 3.40
N HIS A 74 21.54 13.34 4.42
CA HIS A 74 21.91 13.26 5.82
C HIS A 74 22.28 11.85 6.28
N THR A 75 22.11 10.83 5.47
CA THR A 75 22.55 9.48 5.81
C THR A 75 24.08 9.36 5.66
N PRO A 76 24.74 8.59 6.53
CA PRO A 76 26.21 8.44 6.51
C PRO A 76 26.77 7.91 5.18
N ASP A 77 25.95 7.19 4.40
CA ASP A 77 26.33 6.60 3.12
C ASP A 77 26.02 7.51 1.92
N ALA A 78 25.40 8.67 2.12
CA ALA A 78 25.13 9.60 1.04
C ALA A 78 26.44 10.17 0.51
N GLN A 79 26.68 10.06 -0.79
CA GLN A 79 27.87 10.62 -1.43
C GLN A 79 27.86 12.15 -1.30
N PRO A 80 28.93 12.78 -0.83
CA PRO A 80 29.03 14.23 -0.76
C PRO A 80 28.77 14.88 -2.13
N GLY A 81 27.78 15.78 -2.20
CA GLY A 81 27.46 16.51 -3.42
C GLY A 81 26.36 15.90 -4.28
N SER A 82 25.80 14.74 -3.93
CA SER A 82 24.54 14.32 -4.50
C SER A 82 23.42 15.16 -3.90
N ALA A 83 22.93 16.15 -4.63
CA ALA A 83 21.72 16.87 -4.26
C ALA A 83 20.54 15.91 -4.47
N VAL A 84 20.24 15.10 -3.46
CA VAL A 84 19.02 14.31 -3.43
C VAL A 84 17.88 15.32 -3.31
N GLN A 85 17.10 15.44 -4.37
CA GLN A 85 15.88 16.22 -4.32
C GLN A 85 14.91 15.46 -3.42
N TRP A 86 14.04 16.14 -2.69
CA TRP A 86 12.94 15.51 -1.95
C TRP A 86 12.10 14.56 -2.82
N THR A 87 12.07 14.82 -4.11
CA THR A 87 11.40 14.01 -5.13
C THR A 87 12.07 12.66 -5.41
N ASP A 88 13.25 12.42 -4.87
CA ASP A 88 14.06 11.24 -5.18
C ASP A 88 14.32 10.37 -3.93
N TYR A 89 13.57 10.59 -2.85
CA TYR A 89 13.72 9.84 -1.61
C TYR A 89 12.93 8.53 -1.64
N GLY A 90 13.55 7.44 -1.15
CA GLY A 90 12.91 6.13 -1.12
C GLY A 90 13.03 5.36 -2.45
N THR A 91 12.05 4.52 -2.74
CA THR A 91 12.01 3.65 -3.94
C THR A 91 10.83 4.04 -4.82
N SER A 92 11.09 4.37 -6.08
CA SER A 92 10.03 4.69 -7.05
C SER A 92 9.32 3.43 -7.55
N VAL A 93 8.14 3.59 -8.14
CA VAL A 93 7.41 2.49 -8.77
C VAL A 93 8.19 1.89 -9.95
N GLU A 94 8.98 2.69 -10.67
CA GLU A 94 9.86 2.21 -11.74
C GLU A 94 10.93 1.28 -11.19
N GLU A 95 11.57 1.64 -10.08
CA GLU A 95 12.62 0.83 -9.46
C GLU A 95 12.10 -0.50 -8.94
N VAL A 96 10.93 -0.50 -8.30
CA VAL A 96 10.24 -1.74 -7.89
C VAL A 96 9.89 -2.59 -9.12
N TYR A 97 9.35 -1.98 -10.18
CA TYR A 97 9.04 -2.66 -11.43
C TYR A 97 10.28 -3.31 -12.05
N ARG A 98 11.37 -2.53 -12.21
CA ARG A 98 12.62 -3.01 -12.80
C ARG A 98 13.26 -4.15 -12.01
N TYR A 99 13.12 -4.09 -10.68
CA TYR A 99 13.60 -5.17 -9.83
C TYR A 99 12.87 -6.48 -10.14
N PHE A 100 11.52 -6.51 -10.14
CA PHE A 100 10.76 -7.71 -10.43
C PHE A 100 10.90 -8.17 -11.89
N GLU A 101 10.96 -7.24 -12.86
CA GLU A 101 11.25 -7.55 -14.25
C GLU A 101 12.60 -8.25 -14.39
N GLY A 102 13.63 -7.77 -13.71
CA GLY A 102 15.00 -8.30 -13.76
C GLY A 102 15.19 -9.64 -13.07
N ARG A 103 14.34 -10.00 -12.13
CA ARG A 103 14.42 -11.29 -11.42
C ARG A 103 14.13 -12.48 -12.34
N GLY A 104 13.18 -12.35 -13.22
CA GLY A 104 12.80 -13.40 -14.18
C GLY A 104 11.97 -14.55 -13.61
N ASP A 105 11.77 -14.63 -12.30
CA ASP A 105 10.95 -15.62 -11.59
C ASP A 105 9.55 -15.08 -11.21
N PHE A 106 9.27 -13.83 -11.55
CA PHE A 106 7.97 -13.18 -11.40
C PHE A 106 7.44 -12.67 -12.73
N ASP A 107 6.11 -12.68 -12.84
CA ASP A 107 5.37 -11.94 -13.85
C ASP A 107 4.79 -10.67 -13.22
N ILE A 108 4.86 -9.56 -13.94
CA ILE A 108 4.19 -8.31 -13.54
C ILE A 108 2.78 -8.36 -14.09
N VAL A 109 1.81 -8.56 -13.20
CA VAL A 109 0.37 -8.69 -13.55
C VAL A 109 -0.22 -7.33 -13.90
N ALA A 110 0.09 -6.32 -13.09
CA ALA A 110 -0.38 -4.95 -13.29
C ALA A 110 0.58 -3.95 -12.65
N SER A 111 0.69 -2.76 -13.23
CA SER A 111 1.52 -1.68 -12.70
C SER A 111 1.05 -0.33 -13.22
N SER A 112 1.20 0.70 -12.40
CA SER A 112 1.09 2.10 -12.84
C SER A 112 2.27 2.54 -13.70
N PHE A 113 3.44 1.93 -13.55
CA PHE A 113 4.59 2.16 -14.42
C PHE A 113 4.47 1.35 -15.71
N ARG A 114 4.74 2.03 -16.84
CA ARG A 114 4.74 1.43 -18.18
C ARG A 114 6.01 1.81 -18.91
N PRO A 115 6.94 0.88 -19.14
CA PRO A 115 8.25 1.17 -19.72
C PRO A 115 8.18 1.78 -21.14
N ASP A 116 7.12 1.45 -21.89
CA ASP A 116 6.95 1.91 -23.27
C ASP A 116 6.16 3.22 -23.40
N SER A 117 5.67 3.79 -22.29
CA SER A 117 4.94 5.04 -22.30
C SER A 117 5.89 6.20 -22.07
N SER A 118 5.94 7.13 -23.05
CA SER A 118 6.53 8.44 -22.77
C SER A 118 5.67 9.16 -21.73
N PRO A 119 6.24 9.55 -20.58
CA PRO A 119 5.49 10.26 -19.58
C PRO A 119 5.00 11.59 -20.13
N THR A 120 3.69 11.81 -20.09
CA THR A 120 3.16 13.16 -20.36
C THR A 120 3.54 14.06 -19.19
N LEU A 121 4.49 14.94 -19.40
CA LEU A 121 4.89 15.92 -18.38
C LEU A 121 3.68 16.79 -18.05
N LEU A 122 3.26 16.73 -16.82
CA LEU A 122 2.24 17.61 -16.29
C LEU A 122 2.84 19.00 -16.16
N THR A 123 2.22 20.00 -16.76
CA THR A 123 2.59 21.39 -16.53
C THR A 123 2.24 21.79 -15.10
N ASP A 124 3.07 22.60 -14.47
CA ASP A 124 3.03 22.97 -13.04
C ASP A 124 1.70 23.54 -12.49
N THR A 125 0.71 23.73 -13.32
CA THR A 125 -0.63 24.20 -12.92
C THR A 125 -1.54 23.12 -12.38
N ALA A 126 -1.11 21.87 -12.36
CA ALA A 126 -1.99 20.71 -12.08
C ALA A 126 -2.12 20.32 -10.60
N LEU A 127 -1.38 20.95 -9.69
CA LEU A 127 -1.45 20.60 -8.26
C LEU A 127 -2.69 21.11 -7.51
N VAL A 128 -3.58 21.84 -8.19
CA VAL A 128 -4.76 22.47 -7.56
C VAL A 128 -6.02 21.59 -7.65
N GLY A 129 -5.94 20.46 -8.33
CA GLY A 129 -7.03 19.50 -8.38
C GLY A 129 -6.52 18.14 -8.82
N ILE A 130 -6.66 17.15 -7.98
CA ILE A 130 -6.25 15.75 -8.20
C ILE A 130 -6.83 15.19 -9.51
N GLN A 131 -7.91 15.77 -10.03
CA GLN A 131 -8.53 15.40 -11.30
C GLN A 131 -7.79 15.89 -12.56
N ALA A 132 -6.81 16.74 -12.45
CA ALA A 132 -6.12 17.32 -13.61
C ALA A 132 -4.83 16.58 -13.99
N VAL A 133 -4.46 15.56 -13.24
CA VAL A 133 -3.20 14.84 -13.44
C VAL A 133 -3.45 13.64 -14.35
N GLY A 134 -3.79 13.91 -15.60
CA GLY A 134 -3.84 12.90 -16.64
C GLY A 134 -2.44 12.40 -16.95
N ASN A 135 -2.02 11.38 -16.25
CA ASN A 135 -0.85 10.61 -16.60
C ASN A 135 -1.33 9.47 -17.51
N ALA A 136 -0.62 9.17 -18.59
CA ALA A 136 -0.93 8.05 -19.46
C ALA A 136 -0.88 6.70 -18.73
N ALA A 137 -0.27 6.65 -17.55
CA ALA A 137 -0.21 5.51 -16.65
C ALA A 137 -1.30 5.54 -15.56
N GLN A 138 -2.05 6.64 -15.44
CA GLN A 138 -3.16 6.68 -14.49
C GLN A 138 -4.17 5.61 -14.85
N THR A 139 -4.60 4.89 -13.86
CA THR A 139 -5.36 3.70 -14.08
C THR A 139 -6.82 3.87 -13.69
N PHE A 140 -7.10 4.59 -12.61
CA PHE A 140 -8.44 4.63 -12.01
C PHE A 140 -9.01 6.04 -12.07
N ALA A 141 -10.14 6.21 -12.77
CA ALA A 141 -10.83 7.49 -12.88
C ALA A 141 -11.58 7.85 -11.59
N ASP A 142 -12.03 6.84 -10.85
CA ASP A 142 -12.76 6.99 -9.60
C ASP A 142 -12.46 5.86 -8.61
N TYR A 143 -12.88 6.04 -7.35
CA TYR A 143 -12.66 5.04 -6.31
C TYR A 143 -13.47 3.75 -6.52
N GLY A 144 -14.55 3.77 -7.30
CA GLY A 144 -15.28 2.56 -7.66
C GLY A 144 -14.52 1.68 -8.66
N GLU A 145 -13.75 2.27 -9.59
CA GLU A 145 -12.81 1.51 -10.44
C GLU A 145 -11.69 0.91 -9.59
N ALA A 146 -11.13 1.69 -8.67
CA ALA A 146 -10.11 1.22 -7.75
C ALA A 146 -10.63 0.07 -6.87
N ALA A 147 -11.85 0.18 -6.33
CA ALA A 147 -12.51 -0.86 -5.54
C ALA A 147 -12.58 -2.20 -6.29
N ARG A 148 -13.08 -2.15 -7.54
CA ARG A 148 -13.17 -3.35 -8.38
C ARG A 148 -11.81 -3.97 -8.66
N PHE A 149 -10.80 -3.14 -8.91
CA PHE A 149 -9.43 -3.61 -9.11
C PHE A 149 -8.87 -4.28 -7.84
N PHE A 150 -8.94 -3.63 -6.68
CA PHE A 150 -8.45 -4.19 -5.42
C PHE A 150 -9.11 -5.53 -5.13
N ARG A 151 -10.44 -5.58 -5.22
CA ARG A 151 -11.19 -6.81 -5.00
C ARG A 151 -10.76 -7.92 -5.96
N GLN A 152 -10.66 -7.63 -7.26
CA GLN A 152 -10.28 -8.61 -8.27
C GLN A 152 -8.88 -9.19 -8.02
N GLN A 153 -7.90 -8.37 -7.67
CA GLN A 153 -6.56 -8.85 -7.40
C GLN A 153 -6.53 -9.71 -6.12
N LEU A 154 -7.17 -9.25 -5.06
CA LEU A 154 -7.21 -9.97 -3.80
C LEU A 154 -7.97 -11.30 -3.90
N GLU A 155 -9.09 -11.35 -4.64
CA GLU A 155 -9.81 -12.60 -4.95
C GLU A 155 -8.96 -13.60 -5.75
N ALA A 156 -8.01 -13.10 -6.53
CA ALA A 156 -7.02 -13.92 -7.23
C ALA A 156 -5.81 -14.33 -6.35
N GLY A 157 -5.80 -13.97 -5.07
CA GLY A 157 -4.69 -14.25 -4.16
C GLY A 157 -3.46 -13.37 -4.41
N GLN A 158 -3.63 -12.21 -5.04
CA GLN A 158 -2.55 -11.32 -5.47
C GLN A 158 -2.48 -10.08 -4.59
N PRO A 159 -1.46 -9.95 -3.73
CA PRO A 159 -1.22 -8.73 -2.95
C PRO A 159 -0.85 -7.56 -3.86
N ILE A 160 -1.26 -6.35 -3.48
CA ILE A 160 -1.05 -5.15 -4.27
C ILE A 160 -0.11 -4.22 -3.51
N MET A 161 1.12 -4.06 -3.98
CA MET A 161 2.01 -3.02 -3.44
C MET A 161 1.50 -1.66 -3.91
N VAL A 162 1.31 -0.72 -2.98
CA VAL A 162 0.85 0.64 -3.26
C VAL A 162 1.74 1.65 -2.57
N CYS A 163 2.00 2.78 -3.23
CA CYS A 163 2.66 3.91 -2.60
C CYS A 163 1.67 5.08 -2.51
N TRP A 164 1.45 5.58 -1.31
CA TRP A 164 0.47 6.63 -1.04
C TRP A 164 1.05 7.76 -0.17
N ASN A 165 0.34 8.88 -0.05
CA ASN A 165 0.87 10.11 0.54
C ASN A 165 0.91 10.10 2.07
N PHE A 166 1.39 9.02 2.66
CA PHE A 166 1.74 9.03 4.06
C PHE A 166 3.18 9.56 4.18
N TRP A 167 3.36 10.73 4.82
CA TRP A 167 4.65 11.47 4.87
C TRP A 167 5.28 11.81 3.51
N GLY A 168 4.46 12.04 2.48
CA GLY A 168 4.95 12.37 1.15
C GLY A 168 5.17 11.17 0.23
N GLY A 169 5.15 9.96 0.77
CA GLY A 169 5.24 8.71 0.03
C GLY A 169 5.61 7.54 0.93
N HIS A 170 4.70 6.58 1.04
CA HIS A 170 4.92 5.38 1.84
C HIS A 170 4.40 4.14 1.11
N TRP A 171 5.25 3.13 0.99
CA TRP A 171 4.88 1.85 0.43
C TRP A 171 4.26 0.93 1.49
N THR A 172 3.09 0.42 1.16
CA THR A 172 2.40 -0.62 1.92
C THR A 172 1.94 -1.72 0.96
N VAL A 173 1.45 -2.83 1.48
CA VAL A 173 0.87 -3.89 0.66
C VAL A 173 -0.59 -4.04 1.01
N CYS A 174 -1.50 -3.75 0.07
CA CYS A 174 -2.92 -4.03 0.24
C CYS A 174 -3.14 -5.54 0.16
N ILE A 175 -3.68 -6.08 1.25
CA ILE A 175 -3.90 -7.51 1.47
C ILE A 175 -5.35 -7.85 1.77
N GLY A 176 -6.19 -6.85 2.00
CA GLY A 176 -7.60 -7.07 2.32
C GLY A 176 -8.50 -5.96 1.84
N TYR A 177 -9.75 -6.35 1.56
CA TYR A 177 -10.84 -5.49 1.14
C TYR A 177 -12.12 -5.93 1.86
N ASP A 178 -12.84 -5.00 2.47
CA ASP A 178 -14.11 -5.24 3.14
C ASP A 178 -15.14 -4.20 2.68
N ASP A 179 -16.22 -4.65 1.98
CA ASP A 179 -17.31 -3.78 1.53
C ASP A 179 -18.32 -3.46 2.63
N ARG A 180 -18.03 -3.82 3.86
CA ARG A 180 -18.86 -3.57 5.06
C ARG A 180 -20.30 -4.09 4.94
N GLY A 181 -20.58 -4.92 3.92
CA GLY A 181 -21.90 -5.45 3.61
C GLY A 181 -22.78 -4.51 2.79
N THR A 182 -22.23 -3.45 2.24
CA THR A 182 -22.92 -2.55 1.32
C THR A 182 -22.50 -2.87 -0.13
N THR A 183 -23.48 -2.97 -1.03
CA THR A 183 -23.23 -3.33 -2.45
C THR A 183 -23.53 -2.20 -3.42
N ASP A 184 -24.09 -1.12 -2.94
CA ASP A 184 -24.58 0.03 -3.70
C ASP A 184 -23.75 1.31 -3.49
N THR A 185 -22.77 1.23 -2.61
CA THR A 185 -21.81 2.31 -2.35
C THR A 185 -20.43 1.73 -2.08
N TYR A 186 -19.40 2.55 -2.21
CA TYR A 186 -18.01 2.26 -1.82
C TYR A 186 -17.54 3.18 -0.67
N ASP A 187 -18.43 4.01 -0.11
CA ASP A 187 -18.07 5.09 0.80
C ASP A 187 -17.62 4.61 2.17
N ASP A 188 -18.03 3.41 2.56
CA ASP A 188 -17.68 2.77 3.83
C ASP A 188 -16.73 1.56 3.68
N ASP A 189 -16.25 1.31 2.46
CA ASP A 189 -15.29 0.24 2.18
C ASP A 189 -13.95 0.47 2.87
N ILE A 190 -13.34 -0.61 3.31
CA ILE A 190 -12.08 -0.60 4.05
C ILE A 190 -11.03 -1.43 3.30
N LEU A 191 -9.84 -0.88 3.20
CA LEU A 191 -8.63 -1.61 2.79
C LEU A 191 -7.82 -2.00 4.03
N THR A 192 -7.29 -3.23 4.03
CA THR A 192 -6.30 -3.68 5.02
C THR A 192 -4.93 -3.71 4.36
N MET A 193 -3.98 -3.03 4.98
CA MET A 193 -2.61 -2.90 4.50
C MET A 193 -1.66 -3.66 5.43
N ALA A 194 -0.72 -4.41 4.89
CA ALA A 194 0.51 -4.77 5.61
C ALA A 194 1.47 -3.58 5.50
N ASP A 195 1.85 -3.05 6.66
CA ASP A 195 2.56 -1.76 6.78
C ASP A 195 3.97 -1.96 7.34
N PRO A 196 5.02 -1.69 6.55
CA PRO A 196 6.40 -1.83 7.03
C PRO A 196 6.82 -0.78 8.07
N CYS A 197 6.02 0.26 8.30
CA CYS A 197 6.29 1.26 9.34
C CYS A 197 5.40 1.11 10.58
N ASP A 198 4.16 0.69 10.39
CA ASP A 198 3.17 0.32 11.42
C ASP A 198 3.04 1.32 12.58
N ILE A 199 2.80 2.59 12.25
CA ILE A 199 2.67 3.65 13.25
C ILE A 199 1.37 4.45 13.12
N THR A 200 0.46 4.03 12.24
CA THR A 200 -0.70 4.82 11.85
C THR A 200 -1.92 4.63 12.75
N ASP A 201 -2.13 3.44 13.29
CA ASP A 201 -3.35 3.12 14.05
C ASP A 201 -3.13 2.94 15.56
N GLY A 202 -1.87 3.05 16.02
CA GLY A 202 -1.49 2.92 17.43
C GLY A 202 -1.45 1.48 17.93
N GLN A 203 -1.51 0.49 17.04
CA GLN A 203 -1.23 -0.92 17.30
C GLN A 203 0.06 -1.29 16.58
N ALA A 204 0.88 -2.13 17.17
CA ALA A 204 2.14 -2.57 16.57
C ALA A 204 1.99 -4.03 16.16
N ASP A 205 1.11 -4.29 15.20
CA ASP A 205 0.81 -5.65 14.70
C ASP A 205 1.21 -5.86 13.23
N GLY A 206 1.74 -4.82 12.59
CA GLY A 206 2.17 -4.83 11.20
C GLY A 206 1.05 -4.58 10.20
N TYR A 207 -0.15 -4.22 10.66
CA TYR A 207 -1.30 -3.96 9.80
C TYR A 207 -1.89 -2.57 10.06
N THR A 208 -2.50 -2.02 9.02
CA THR A 208 -3.25 -0.77 9.12
C THR A 208 -4.53 -0.87 8.31
N GLN A 209 -5.60 -0.25 8.77
CA GLN A 209 -6.85 -0.15 8.02
C GLN A 209 -7.11 1.29 7.60
N VAL A 210 -7.54 1.45 6.35
CA VAL A 210 -7.86 2.76 5.78
C VAL A 210 -9.15 2.69 4.97
N GLY A 211 -10.00 3.70 5.10
CA GLY A 211 -11.18 3.82 4.23
C GLY A 211 -10.78 3.99 2.77
N LEU A 212 -11.41 3.24 1.87
CA LEU A 212 -11.10 3.25 0.44
C LEU A 212 -11.12 4.66 -0.16
N VAL A 213 -12.14 5.45 0.18
CA VAL A 213 -12.30 6.82 -0.36
C VAL A 213 -11.16 7.73 0.12
N ALA A 214 -10.80 7.65 1.40
CA ALA A 214 -9.68 8.42 1.94
C ALA A 214 -8.37 8.02 1.28
N PHE A 215 -8.12 6.71 1.18
CA PHE A 215 -6.95 6.18 0.49
C PHE A 215 -6.89 6.65 -0.97
N PHE A 216 -7.98 6.58 -1.72
CA PHE A 216 -8.02 6.96 -3.13
C PHE A 216 -7.60 8.41 -3.36
N TYR A 217 -8.04 9.34 -2.52
CA TYR A 217 -7.65 10.75 -2.61
C TYR A 217 -6.22 11.02 -2.12
N ASP A 218 -5.68 10.17 -1.26
CA ASP A 218 -4.29 10.22 -0.81
C ASP A 218 -3.36 9.28 -1.59
N TRP A 219 -3.88 8.61 -2.64
CA TRP A 219 -3.09 7.67 -3.43
C TRP A 219 -2.21 8.39 -4.46
N PHE A 220 -1.23 9.07 -3.94
CA PHE A 220 -0.18 9.70 -4.72
C PHE A 220 1.11 9.73 -3.90
N CYS A 221 2.24 9.90 -4.56
CA CYS A 221 3.54 9.96 -3.91
C CYS A 221 4.31 11.18 -4.41
N THR A 222 4.59 12.13 -3.52
CA THR A 222 5.32 13.35 -3.86
C THR A 222 6.82 13.15 -3.96
N MET A 223 7.33 12.04 -3.40
CA MET A 223 8.75 11.69 -3.36
C MET A 223 9.21 10.89 -4.58
N THR A 224 8.31 10.56 -5.51
CA THR A 224 8.69 9.91 -6.77
C THR A 224 8.85 10.93 -7.87
N PRO A 225 9.73 10.69 -8.86
CA PRO A 225 9.82 11.54 -10.03
C PRO A 225 8.48 11.68 -10.74
N LYS A 226 8.15 12.90 -11.19
CA LYS A 226 7.07 13.08 -12.16
C LYS A 226 7.42 12.26 -13.40
N PRO A 227 6.53 11.54 -13.99
CA PRO A 227 5.07 11.54 -13.92
C PRO A 227 4.45 10.40 -13.10
N TRP A 228 5.22 9.63 -12.36
CA TRP A 228 4.78 8.41 -11.68
C TRP A 228 4.22 8.67 -10.28
N GLN A 229 3.85 9.90 -9.99
CA GLN A 229 3.39 10.32 -8.67
C GLN A 229 1.96 9.89 -8.36
N LEU A 230 1.11 9.70 -9.38
CA LEU A 230 -0.31 9.42 -9.19
C LEU A 230 -0.59 7.94 -9.21
N GLN A 231 -1.26 7.46 -8.17
CA GLN A 231 -1.69 6.08 -8.00
C GLN A 231 -0.56 5.04 -8.25
N PRO A 232 0.62 5.18 -7.60
CA PRO A 232 1.70 4.21 -7.79
C PRO A 232 1.31 2.86 -7.22
N TYR A 233 1.35 1.81 -8.05
CA TYR A 233 1.11 0.45 -7.62
C TYR A 233 1.83 -0.57 -8.51
N ILE A 234 2.00 -1.77 -7.98
CA ILE A 234 2.47 -2.93 -8.71
C ILE A 234 1.88 -4.22 -8.11
N VAL A 235 1.48 -5.12 -8.99
CA VAL A 235 1.03 -6.47 -8.68
C VAL A 235 1.94 -7.45 -9.40
N VAL A 236 2.47 -8.41 -8.67
CA VAL A 236 3.34 -9.46 -9.20
C VAL A 236 2.86 -10.83 -8.76
N THR A 237 3.21 -11.85 -9.54
CA THR A 237 2.94 -13.26 -9.21
C THR A 237 4.15 -14.11 -9.61
N PRO A 238 4.48 -15.18 -8.89
CA PRO A 238 5.47 -16.16 -9.35
C PRO A 238 5.08 -16.78 -10.68
N LYS A 239 6.09 -17.13 -11.48
CA LYS A 239 5.92 -17.86 -12.76
C LYS A 239 5.64 -19.33 -12.55
#